data_8c4693d6a01a8c4c4973832a293ea563
#
_entry.id   8c4693d6a01a8c4c4973832a293ea563
#
_cell.length_a   1.000
_cell.length_b   1.000
_cell.length_c   1.000
_cell.angle_alpha   90.00
_cell.angle_beta   90.00
_cell.angle_gamma   90.00
#
_symmetry.space_group_name_H-M   'P 1'
#
loop_
_entity.id
_entity.type
_entity.pdbx_description
1 polymer ?
#
loop_
_entity_poly.entity_id
_entity_poly.type
_entity_poly.pdbx_seq_one_letter_code
_entity_poly.pdbx_strand_id
1 'polypeptide(L)'
;MSSSGSAGPAAAVSPNRATASLFAQSAVPLLNRDFPSADISFLLIDATTGRIIASRWESPEKPIPLGSLVKPFTALAYGEHHAFRYPMHICRGTSTGCWLPRGHGEIDLSAAIAYSCNSYFRDLTEKMTAADVVPTALRFGFDPPPPEARGPALAGLGNLWLTSPLNMTHAYLELVHNREMPGVPAILAGMSQSAKQGTGAAVDRSLPFPDALVKTGTASCTHAHHAPGDGFALVMLPVDAPQILLLVRVHGVPGAQAAQVAGQMLSRLER
;
A
#
# COMPACT_ATOMS: atom_id res chain seq x y z
N MET A 1 8.56 -40.21 -53.23
CA MET A 1 7.81 -39.88 -52.01
C MET A 1 8.60 -38.86 -51.23
N SER A 2 8.33 -37.58 -51.46
CA SER A 2 9.04 -36.44 -50.81
C SER A 2 8.12 -35.83 -49.76
N SER A 3 8.49 -35.95 -48.50
CA SER A 3 7.78 -35.34 -47.36
C SER A 3 8.27 -33.90 -47.15
N SER A 4 7.45 -32.95 -47.51
CA SER A 4 7.64 -31.53 -47.19
C SER A 4 7.24 -31.27 -45.74
N GLY A 5 8.25 -31.05 -44.87
CA GLY A 5 8.04 -30.57 -43.50
C GLY A 5 7.65 -29.11 -43.50
N SER A 6 6.43 -28.81 -43.05
CA SER A 6 5.95 -27.45 -42.81
C SER A 6 6.51 -26.96 -41.49
N ALA A 7 7.43 -25.98 -41.54
CA ALA A 7 7.84 -25.23 -40.37
C ALA A 7 6.71 -24.28 -39.96
N GLY A 8 6.14 -24.49 -38.75
CA GLY A 8 5.14 -23.59 -38.18
C GLY A 8 5.74 -22.22 -37.88
N PRO A 9 4.93 -21.14 -37.92
CA PRO A 9 5.44 -19.79 -37.67
C PRO A 9 5.91 -19.64 -36.21
N ALA A 10 7.15 -19.14 -36.05
CA ALA A 10 7.69 -18.76 -34.76
C ALA A 10 6.75 -17.68 -34.14
N ALA A 11 6.26 -17.93 -32.95
CA ALA A 11 5.42 -16.98 -32.23
C ALA A 11 6.20 -15.67 -32.03
N ALA A 12 5.75 -14.60 -32.66
CA ALA A 12 6.30 -13.25 -32.50
C ALA A 12 6.13 -12.85 -31.02
N VAL A 13 7.24 -12.68 -30.32
CA VAL A 13 7.23 -12.14 -28.95
C VAL A 13 6.72 -10.73 -29.03
N SER A 14 5.58 -10.45 -28.40
CA SER A 14 4.97 -9.12 -28.36
C SER A 14 6.00 -8.11 -27.84
N PRO A 15 6.19 -6.95 -28.50
CA PRO A 15 7.18 -5.93 -28.12
C PRO A 15 7.04 -5.48 -26.66
N ASN A 16 5.82 -5.55 -26.10
CA ASN A 16 5.51 -5.23 -24.71
C ASN A 16 6.22 -6.19 -23.70
N ARG A 17 6.41 -7.44 -24.05
CA ARG A 17 7.06 -8.44 -23.18
C ARG A 17 8.57 -8.28 -23.12
N ALA A 18 9.19 -7.86 -24.21
CA ALA A 18 10.63 -7.59 -24.27
C ALA A 18 10.98 -6.31 -23.47
N THR A 19 10.18 -5.26 -23.59
CA THR A 19 10.37 -3.99 -22.86
C THR A 19 10.20 -4.20 -21.34
N ALA A 20 9.18 -4.94 -20.90
CA ALA A 20 8.98 -5.29 -19.49
C ALA A 20 10.15 -6.12 -18.92
N SER A 21 10.74 -7.02 -19.72
CA SER A 21 11.91 -7.80 -19.32
C SER A 21 13.17 -6.94 -19.16
N LEU A 22 13.41 -5.98 -20.05
CA LEU A 22 14.54 -5.04 -19.96
C LEU A 22 14.39 -4.10 -18.75
N PHE A 23 13.19 -3.59 -18.50
CA PHE A 23 12.90 -2.79 -17.32
C PHE A 23 13.19 -3.58 -16.02
N ALA A 24 12.71 -4.83 -15.94
CA ALA A 24 12.97 -5.68 -14.78
C ALA A 24 14.47 -5.94 -14.57
N GLN A 25 15.24 -6.14 -15.64
CA GLN A 25 16.69 -6.37 -15.56
C GLN A 25 17.47 -5.14 -15.11
N SER A 26 17.01 -3.93 -15.42
CA SER A 26 17.68 -2.67 -15.07
C SER A 26 17.24 -2.13 -13.70
N ALA A 27 16.01 -2.40 -13.27
CA ALA A 27 15.46 -1.83 -12.04
C ALA A 27 16.24 -2.23 -10.77
N VAL A 28 16.60 -3.52 -10.62
CA VAL A 28 17.32 -4.00 -9.42
C VAL A 28 18.70 -3.34 -9.27
N PRO A 29 19.62 -3.38 -10.27
CA PRO A 29 20.92 -2.75 -10.13
C PRO A 29 20.83 -1.23 -9.96
N LEU A 30 19.88 -0.56 -10.63
CA LEU A 30 19.66 0.87 -10.48
C LEU A 30 19.24 1.23 -9.04
N LEU A 31 18.23 0.57 -8.51
CA LEU A 31 17.72 0.85 -7.17
C LEU A 31 18.73 0.49 -6.08
N ASN A 32 19.49 -0.60 -6.24
CA ASN A 32 20.53 -0.97 -5.28
C ASN A 32 21.71 0.01 -5.27
N ARG A 33 22.09 0.55 -6.43
CA ARG A 33 23.15 1.55 -6.56
C ARG A 33 22.74 2.89 -5.95
N ASP A 34 21.52 3.38 -6.26
CA ASP A 34 21.09 4.73 -5.91
C ASP A 34 20.50 4.79 -4.48
N PHE A 35 20.07 3.65 -3.94
CA PHE A 35 19.51 3.51 -2.57
C PHE A 35 20.23 2.39 -1.80
N PRO A 36 21.53 2.53 -1.50
CA PRO A 36 22.35 1.43 -0.93
C PRO A 36 22.08 1.12 0.55
N SER A 37 21.31 1.97 1.28
CA SER A 37 21.07 1.77 2.71
C SER A 37 20.42 0.42 3.01
N ALA A 38 20.93 -0.30 4.00
CA ALA A 38 20.36 -1.53 4.52
C ALA A 38 19.01 -1.29 5.24
N ASP A 39 18.74 -0.04 5.66
CA ASP A 39 17.48 0.34 6.30
C ASP A 39 16.30 0.38 5.32
N ILE A 40 16.56 0.32 4.00
CA ILE A 40 15.54 0.36 2.98
C ILE A 40 15.28 -1.05 2.45
N SER A 41 14.05 -1.53 2.57
CA SER A 41 13.54 -2.72 1.87
C SER A 41 12.47 -2.31 0.87
N PHE A 42 12.37 -3.00 -0.27
CA PHE A 42 11.35 -2.71 -1.26
C PHE A 42 10.87 -3.95 -2.02
N LEU A 43 9.63 -3.89 -2.49
CA LEU A 43 9.02 -4.77 -3.48
C LEU A 43 8.49 -3.91 -4.63
N LEU A 44 9.01 -4.13 -5.83
CA LEU A 44 8.49 -3.55 -7.07
C LEU A 44 7.77 -4.65 -7.84
N ILE A 45 6.51 -4.42 -8.14
CA ILE A 45 5.59 -5.41 -8.73
C ILE A 45 5.00 -4.85 -10.01
N ASP A 46 4.93 -5.69 -11.05
CA ASP A 46 4.10 -5.45 -12.23
C ASP A 46 2.63 -5.54 -11.81
N ALA A 47 1.94 -4.41 -11.84
CA ALA A 47 0.56 -4.35 -11.34
C ALA A 47 -0.45 -5.06 -12.25
N THR A 48 -0.08 -5.37 -13.51
CA THR A 48 -0.95 -6.07 -14.45
C THR A 48 -0.88 -7.58 -14.29
N THR A 49 0.27 -8.10 -13.85
CA THR A 49 0.52 -9.54 -13.73
C THR A 49 0.68 -10.04 -12.30
N GLY A 50 0.84 -9.12 -11.33
CA GLY A 50 1.16 -9.44 -9.94
C GLY A 50 2.58 -9.97 -9.71
N ARG A 51 3.46 -9.96 -10.74
CA ARG A 51 4.81 -10.53 -10.64
C ARG A 51 5.79 -9.54 -10.04
N ILE A 52 6.68 -10.04 -9.19
CA ILE A 52 7.80 -9.25 -8.67
C ILE A 52 8.77 -8.93 -9.80
N ILE A 53 8.98 -7.63 -10.07
CA ILE A 53 9.96 -7.09 -11.01
C ILE A 53 11.33 -6.98 -10.33
N ALA A 54 11.34 -6.42 -9.12
CA ALA A 54 12.54 -6.19 -8.34
C ALA A 54 12.22 -6.29 -6.84
N SER A 55 13.14 -6.83 -6.06
CA SER A 55 12.97 -6.95 -4.62
C SER A 55 14.32 -6.79 -3.90
N ARG A 56 14.29 -6.10 -2.78
CA ARG A 56 15.28 -6.13 -1.72
C ARG A 56 14.54 -6.22 -0.39
N TRP A 57 13.96 -7.39 -0.12
CA TRP A 57 13.25 -7.72 1.10
C TRP A 57 13.53 -9.16 1.45
N GLU A 58 14.16 -9.41 2.59
CA GLU A 58 14.71 -10.73 2.96
C GLU A 58 13.63 -11.82 3.03
N SER A 59 12.48 -11.51 3.62
CA SER A 59 11.38 -12.46 3.80
C SER A 59 10.03 -11.73 3.63
N PRO A 60 9.65 -11.37 2.39
CA PRO A 60 8.45 -10.58 2.15
C PRO A 60 7.15 -11.34 2.44
N GLU A 61 7.22 -12.68 2.53
CA GLU A 61 6.12 -13.58 2.92
C GLU A 61 5.92 -13.65 4.45
N LYS A 62 6.91 -13.22 5.25
CA LYS A 62 6.83 -13.28 6.71
C LYS A 62 5.91 -12.17 7.24
N PRO A 63 4.87 -12.53 8.04
CA PRO A 63 3.98 -11.53 8.62
C PRO A 63 4.70 -10.58 9.59
N ILE A 64 4.48 -9.29 9.40
CA ILE A 64 4.98 -8.19 10.25
C ILE A 64 3.87 -7.15 10.45
N PRO A 65 3.97 -6.26 11.46
CA PRO A 65 3.06 -5.13 11.57
C PRO A 65 3.29 -4.18 10.38
N LEU A 66 2.25 -3.92 9.60
CA LEU A 66 2.31 -2.96 8.48
C LEU A 66 1.61 -1.63 8.81
N GLY A 67 1.13 -1.50 10.04
CA GLY A 67 0.50 -0.28 10.52
C GLY A 67 -0.71 0.10 9.69
N SER A 68 -0.81 1.37 9.37
CA SER A 68 -1.97 1.94 8.66
C SER A 68 -2.18 1.45 7.23
N LEU A 69 -1.38 0.52 6.70
CA LEU A 69 -1.67 -0.10 5.41
C LEU A 69 -2.94 -0.96 5.44
N VAL A 70 -3.38 -1.44 6.61
CA VAL A 70 -4.62 -2.21 6.74
C VAL A 70 -5.89 -1.36 6.71
N LYS A 71 -5.80 -0.03 6.93
CA LYS A 71 -6.95 0.87 7.07
C LYS A 71 -7.96 0.84 5.91
N PRO A 72 -7.57 0.79 4.62
CA PRO A 72 -8.52 0.64 3.53
C PRO A 72 -9.43 -0.58 3.67
N PHE A 73 -8.88 -1.71 4.08
CA PHE A 73 -9.61 -2.96 4.24
C PHE A 73 -10.49 -2.97 5.49
N THR A 74 -10.04 -2.32 6.56
CA THR A 74 -10.86 -2.07 7.75
C THR A 74 -12.07 -1.18 7.41
N ALA A 75 -11.88 -0.17 6.56
CA ALA A 75 -12.98 0.66 6.07
C ALA A 75 -13.98 -0.15 5.24
N LEU A 76 -13.52 -1.04 4.36
CA LEU A 76 -14.40 -1.93 3.60
C LEU A 76 -15.21 -2.85 4.52
N ALA A 77 -14.55 -3.49 5.49
CA ALA A 77 -15.21 -4.32 6.48
C ALA A 77 -16.29 -3.57 7.25
N TYR A 78 -16.01 -2.34 7.71
CA TYR A 78 -17.02 -1.47 8.30
C TYR A 78 -18.17 -1.20 7.33
N GLY A 79 -17.86 -0.87 6.08
CA GLY A 79 -18.85 -0.56 5.04
C GLY A 79 -19.82 -1.71 4.80
N GLU A 80 -19.36 -2.96 4.80
CA GLU A 80 -20.20 -4.16 4.61
C GLU A 80 -21.31 -4.27 5.67
N HIS A 81 -21.01 -3.87 6.91
CA HIS A 81 -21.99 -3.87 8.01
C HIS A 81 -22.85 -2.61 8.06
N HIS A 82 -22.49 -1.54 7.33
CA HIS A 82 -23.15 -0.24 7.38
C HIS A 82 -23.65 0.24 6.01
N ALA A 83 -23.89 -0.68 5.06
CA ALA A 83 -24.32 -0.37 3.68
C ALA A 83 -23.44 0.71 3.02
N PHE A 84 -22.13 0.67 3.29
CA PHE A 84 -21.09 1.60 2.80
C PHE A 84 -21.35 3.07 3.13
N ARG A 85 -22.08 3.32 4.20
CA ARG A 85 -22.29 4.67 4.76
C ARG A 85 -21.22 4.93 5.82
N TYR A 86 -20.37 5.90 5.54
CA TYR A 86 -19.27 6.26 6.43
C TYR A 86 -19.58 7.54 7.20
N PRO A 87 -19.23 7.63 8.49
CA PRO A 87 -19.49 8.83 9.28
C PRO A 87 -18.57 9.98 8.87
N MET A 88 -19.07 11.20 9.04
CA MET A 88 -18.22 12.37 9.21
C MET A 88 -17.60 12.34 10.61
N HIS A 89 -16.34 12.78 10.75
CA HIS A 89 -15.63 12.75 12.03
C HIS A 89 -14.86 14.04 12.27
N ILE A 90 -14.83 14.51 13.52
CA ILE A 90 -14.05 15.69 13.91
C ILE A 90 -12.78 15.23 14.62
N CYS A 91 -11.67 15.25 13.90
CA CYS A 91 -10.35 14.94 14.45
C CYS A 91 -9.77 16.14 15.21
N ARG A 92 -9.68 16.01 16.54
CA ARG A 92 -9.11 17.05 17.44
C ARG A 92 -7.65 16.78 17.84
N GLY A 93 -6.93 16.04 17.01
CA GLY A 93 -5.51 15.77 17.20
C GLY A 93 -5.22 14.74 18.30
N THR A 94 -4.18 14.99 19.09
CA THR A 94 -3.73 14.06 20.13
C THR A 94 -4.79 13.77 21.19
N SER A 95 -5.69 14.70 21.46
CA SER A 95 -6.81 14.49 22.39
C SER A 95 -7.79 13.41 21.96
N THR A 96 -7.86 13.12 20.66
CA THR A 96 -8.64 12.03 20.09
C THR A 96 -7.76 10.88 19.56
N GLY A 97 -6.50 10.82 20.00
CA GLY A 97 -5.56 9.75 19.66
C GLY A 97 -5.01 9.82 18.23
N CYS A 98 -5.03 10.99 17.57
CA CYS A 98 -4.42 11.19 16.27
C CYS A 98 -2.92 11.51 16.39
N TRP A 99 -2.17 11.16 15.34
CA TRP A 99 -0.74 11.47 15.24
C TRP A 99 -0.46 12.95 14.98
N LEU A 100 -1.40 13.67 14.34
CA LEU A 100 -1.28 15.11 14.08
C LEU A 100 -1.75 15.90 15.32
N PRO A 101 -0.88 16.70 15.98
CA PRO A 101 -1.22 17.34 17.26
C PRO A 101 -2.44 18.26 17.19
N ARG A 102 -2.57 19.05 16.12
CA ARG A 102 -3.70 19.99 15.94
C ARG A 102 -4.98 19.34 15.41
N GLY A 103 -4.89 18.04 14.99
CA GLY A 103 -5.98 17.35 14.31
C GLY A 103 -6.17 17.77 12.87
N HIS A 104 -7.07 17.04 12.20
CA HIS A 104 -7.40 17.26 10.79
C HIS A 104 -8.69 18.08 10.60
N GLY A 105 -9.39 18.39 11.71
CA GLY A 105 -10.73 19.02 11.64
C GLY A 105 -11.80 18.01 11.23
N GLU A 106 -12.84 18.51 10.56
CA GLU A 106 -13.91 17.66 10.02
C GLU A 106 -13.44 16.94 8.77
N ILE A 107 -13.55 15.61 8.76
CA ILE A 107 -13.09 14.73 7.70
C ILE A 107 -14.06 13.60 7.42
N ASP A 108 -14.15 13.22 6.16
CA ASP A 108 -14.80 12.00 5.66
C ASP A 108 -13.81 10.83 5.55
N LEU A 109 -14.27 9.69 5.00
CA LEU A 109 -13.43 8.52 4.77
C LEU A 109 -12.24 8.85 3.83
N SER A 110 -12.47 9.56 2.73
CA SER A 110 -11.42 9.85 1.74
C SER A 110 -10.30 10.68 2.37
N ALA A 111 -10.64 11.73 3.10
CA ALA A 111 -9.68 12.53 3.84
C ALA A 111 -9.00 11.71 4.97
N ALA A 112 -9.72 10.82 5.65
CA ALA A 112 -9.16 9.95 6.67
C ALA A 112 -8.13 8.95 6.11
N ILE A 113 -8.34 8.42 4.91
CA ILE A 113 -7.37 7.61 4.16
C ILE A 113 -6.18 8.46 3.74
N ALA A 114 -6.41 9.67 3.17
CA ALA A 114 -5.38 10.57 2.67
C ALA A 114 -4.40 10.99 3.77
N TYR A 115 -4.92 11.39 4.92
CA TYR A 115 -4.12 11.82 6.06
C TYR A 115 -3.77 10.68 7.02
N SER A 116 -4.18 9.46 6.72
CA SER A 116 -4.00 8.29 7.59
C SER A 116 -4.47 8.56 9.03
N CYS A 117 -5.63 9.24 9.20
CA CYS A 117 -6.10 9.76 10.48
C CYS A 117 -6.40 8.64 11.48
N ASN A 118 -5.64 8.58 12.57
CA ASN A 118 -5.86 7.58 13.62
C ASN A 118 -7.16 7.81 14.39
N SER A 119 -7.54 9.07 14.61
CA SER A 119 -8.78 9.42 15.34
C SER A 119 -10.02 8.89 14.62
N TYR A 120 -10.10 9.11 13.30
CA TYR A 120 -11.20 8.57 12.47
C TYR A 120 -11.30 7.04 12.58
N PHE A 121 -10.17 6.35 12.41
CA PHE A 121 -10.16 4.90 12.43
C PHE A 121 -10.35 4.30 13.83
N ARG A 122 -10.00 5.01 14.90
CA ARG A 122 -10.36 4.61 16.28
C ARG A 122 -11.88 4.62 16.49
N ASP A 123 -12.53 5.68 16.03
CA ASP A 123 -13.98 5.81 16.10
C ASP A 123 -14.67 4.73 15.24
N LEU A 124 -14.23 4.58 13.98
CA LEU A 124 -14.76 3.59 13.06
C LEU A 124 -14.70 2.16 13.64
N THR A 125 -13.61 1.81 14.30
CA THR A 125 -13.36 0.46 14.82
C THR A 125 -13.85 0.25 16.26
N GLU A 126 -14.41 1.25 16.93
CA GLU A 126 -14.75 1.19 18.35
C GLU A 126 -15.57 -0.05 18.73
N LYS A 127 -16.53 -0.40 17.89
CA LYS A 127 -17.44 -1.54 18.10
C LYS A 127 -17.11 -2.77 17.24
N MET A 128 -16.07 -2.66 16.40
CA MET A 128 -15.67 -3.77 15.53
C MET A 128 -14.84 -4.82 16.27
N THR A 129 -14.94 -6.04 15.79
CA THR A 129 -14.18 -7.20 16.23
C THR A 129 -13.37 -7.77 15.07
N ALA A 130 -12.44 -8.69 15.35
CA ALA A 130 -11.72 -9.41 14.31
C ALA A 130 -12.67 -10.13 13.34
N ALA A 131 -13.78 -10.70 13.87
CA ALA A 131 -14.76 -11.42 13.04
C ALA A 131 -15.38 -10.53 11.95
N ASP A 132 -15.52 -9.24 12.18
CA ASP A 132 -16.06 -8.30 11.19
C ASP A 132 -15.06 -8.04 10.05
N VAL A 133 -13.76 -8.21 10.28
CA VAL A 133 -12.69 -7.90 9.33
C VAL A 133 -12.20 -9.13 8.58
N VAL A 134 -12.27 -10.32 9.19
CA VAL A 134 -11.79 -11.58 8.61
C VAL A 134 -12.35 -11.84 7.20
N PRO A 135 -13.65 -11.68 6.90
CA PRO A 135 -14.18 -11.93 5.55
C PRO A 135 -13.52 -11.02 4.49
N THR A 136 -13.31 -9.74 4.82
CA THR A 136 -12.64 -8.80 3.92
C THR A 136 -11.17 -9.17 3.73
N ALA A 137 -10.43 -9.50 4.79
CA ALA A 137 -9.04 -9.92 4.69
C ALA A 137 -8.88 -11.15 3.77
N LEU A 138 -9.74 -12.16 3.95
CA LEU A 138 -9.73 -13.38 3.13
C LEU A 138 -10.10 -13.09 1.66
N ARG A 139 -11.08 -12.22 1.41
CA ARG A 139 -11.48 -11.81 0.05
C ARG A 139 -10.33 -11.15 -0.70
N PHE A 140 -9.57 -10.29 -0.04
CA PHE A 140 -8.43 -9.58 -0.62
C PHE A 140 -7.10 -10.34 -0.49
N GLY A 141 -7.09 -11.56 0.06
CA GLY A 141 -5.96 -12.50 0.04
C GLY A 141 -4.80 -12.12 0.97
N PHE A 142 -5.07 -11.43 2.09
CA PHE A 142 -4.03 -11.13 3.08
C PHE A 142 -4.38 -11.68 4.47
N ASP A 143 -3.36 -11.71 5.36
CA ASP A 143 -3.48 -12.34 6.66
C ASP A 143 -4.50 -11.61 7.54
N PRO A 144 -5.54 -12.31 8.05
CA PRO A 144 -6.56 -11.69 8.88
C PRO A 144 -6.04 -11.28 10.25
N PRO A 145 -6.73 -10.33 10.93
CA PRO A 145 -6.40 -10.00 12.31
C PRO A 145 -6.61 -11.21 13.24
N PRO A 146 -5.82 -11.34 14.32
CA PRO A 146 -6.01 -12.41 15.28
C PRO A 146 -7.35 -12.24 16.04
N PRO A 147 -7.95 -13.33 16.53
CA PRO A 147 -9.29 -13.33 17.11
C PRO A 147 -9.50 -12.34 18.28
N GLU A 148 -8.45 -12.04 19.03
CA GLU A 148 -8.45 -11.07 20.13
C GLU A 148 -8.37 -9.59 19.68
N ALA A 149 -8.08 -9.31 18.41
CA ALA A 149 -7.97 -7.94 17.92
C ALA A 149 -9.31 -7.20 18.03
N ARG A 150 -9.28 -6.00 18.59
CA ARG A 150 -10.42 -5.12 18.83
C ARG A 150 -10.03 -3.67 18.60
N GLY A 151 -11.02 -2.84 18.25
CA GLY A 151 -10.87 -1.40 18.21
C GLY A 151 -9.62 -0.93 17.43
N PRO A 152 -8.73 -0.14 18.02
CA PRO A 152 -7.58 0.44 17.32
C PRO A 152 -6.64 -0.58 16.68
N ALA A 153 -6.55 -1.83 17.21
CA ALA A 153 -5.73 -2.86 16.60
C ALA A 153 -6.22 -3.24 15.20
N LEU A 154 -7.52 -3.17 14.93
CA LEU A 154 -8.11 -3.39 13.61
C LEU A 154 -7.80 -2.28 12.61
N ALA A 155 -7.30 -1.13 13.06
CA ALA A 155 -6.80 -0.06 12.23
C ALA A 155 -5.26 -0.08 12.06
N GLY A 156 -4.61 -1.17 12.48
CA GLY A 156 -3.15 -1.32 12.46
C GLY A 156 -2.44 -0.43 13.48
N LEU A 157 -3.11 -0.04 14.56
CA LEU A 157 -2.51 0.73 15.64
C LEU A 157 -2.01 -0.24 16.72
N GLY A 158 -0.70 -0.35 16.84
CA GLY A 158 -0.01 -1.35 17.65
C GLY A 158 0.57 -2.49 16.81
N ASN A 159 0.93 -3.60 17.48
CA ASN A 159 1.67 -4.70 16.86
C ASN A 159 0.88 -6.01 16.79
N LEU A 160 -0.41 -5.96 17.07
CA LEU A 160 -1.22 -7.18 17.21
C LEU A 160 -1.58 -7.79 15.85
N TRP A 161 -1.87 -6.94 14.84
CA TRP A 161 -2.21 -7.43 13.50
C TRP A 161 -0.96 -7.49 12.64
N LEU A 162 -0.55 -8.72 12.31
CA LEU A 162 0.59 -9.02 11.46
C LEU A 162 0.07 -9.51 10.11
N THR A 163 0.67 -9.04 9.04
CA THR A 163 0.38 -9.51 7.68
C THR A 163 1.65 -9.47 6.83
N SER A 164 1.74 -10.38 5.87
CA SER A 164 2.86 -10.47 4.96
C SER A 164 2.92 -9.23 4.06
N PRO A 165 4.09 -8.58 3.91
CA PRO A 165 4.28 -7.51 2.92
C PRO A 165 3.86 -7.92 1.52
N LEU A 166 4.16 -9.15 1.11
CA LEU A 166 3.80 -9.67 -0.21
C LEU A 166 2.28 -9.82 -0.36
N ASN A 167 1.60 -10.42 0.62
CA ASN A 167 0.13 -10.54 0.60
C ASN A 167 -0.53 -9.16 0.60
N MET A 168 0.02 -8.21 1.35
CA MET A 168 -0.50 -6.83 1.36
C MET A 168 -0.37 -6.16 -0.02
N THR A 169 0.74 -6.38 -0.76
CA THR A 169 0.83 -5.83 -2.12
C THR A 169 -0.23 -6.43 -3.04
N HIS A 170 -0.46 -7.74 -2.97
CA HIS A 170 -1.51 -8.40 -3.76
C HIS A 170 -2.90 -7.90 -3.36
N ALA A 171 -3.17 -7.69 -2.06
CA ALA A 171 -4.44 -7.12 -1.61
C ALA A 171 -4.72 -5.74 -2.22
N TYR A 172 -3.70 -4.89 -2.36
CA TYR A 172 -3.87 -3.59 -3.01
C TYR A 172 -4.07 -3.68 -4.51
N LEU A 173 -3.47 -4.67 -5.19
CA LEU A 173 -3.80 -4.96 -6.60
C LEU A 173 -5.26 -5.38 -6.74
N GLU A 174 -5.73 -6.29 -5.89
CA GLU A 174 -7.14 -6.69 -5.85
C GLU A 174 -8.07 -5.52 -5.52
N LEU A 175 -7.66 -4.58 -4.64
CA LEU A 175 -8.43 -3.37 -4.37
C LEU A 175 -8.65 -2.54 -5.64
N VAL A 176 -7.62 -2.36 -6.46
CA VAL A 176 -7.71 -1.62 -7.72
C VAL A 176 -8.48 -2.39 -8.79
N HIS A 177 -8.33 -3.71 -8.87
CA HIS A 177 -9.13 -4.54 -9.79
C HIS A 177 -10.63 -4.46 -9.46
N ASN A 178 -10.97 -4.31 -8.19
CA ASN A 178 -12.34 -4.18 -7.72
C ASN A 178 -12.79 -2.71 -7.53
N ARG A 179 -12.27 -1.77 -8.35
CA ARG A 179 -12.50 -0.32 -8.18
C ARG A 179 -13.97 0.11 -8.18
N GLU A 180 -14.85 -0.66 -8.83
CA GLU A 180 -16.29 -0.38 -8.88
C GLU A 180 -17.07 -0.97 -7.68
N MET A 181 -16.41 -1.76 -6.83
CA MET A 181 -17.05 -2.33 -5.64
C MET A 181 -17.41 -1.22 -4.64
N PRO A 182 -18.60 -1.28 -4.00
CA PRO A 182 -19.01 -0.29 -3.03
C PRO A 182 -17.91 -0.02 -1.97
N GLY A 183 -17.67 1.26 -1.66
CA GLY A 183 -16.63 1.70 -0.74
C GLY A 183 -15.24 1.88 -1.36
N VAL A 184 -14.88 1.12 -2.39
CA VAL A 184 -13.56 1.21 -3.05
C VAL A 184 -13.33 2.57 -3.69
N PRO A 185 -14.29 3.19 -4.44
CA PRO A 185 -14.06 4.50 -5.03
C PRO A 185 -13.64 5.58 -4.01
N ALA A 186 -14.27 5.61 -2.83
CA ALA A 186 -13.92 6.56 -1.78
C ALA A 186 -12.49 6.32 -1.22
N ILE A 187 -12.09 5.06 -1.10
CA ILE A 187 -10.74 4.67 -0.67
C ILE A 187 -9.70 5.09 -1.71
N LEU A 188 -9.91 4.79 -2.99
CA LEU A 188 -8.99 5.17 -4.06
C LEU A 188 -8.90 6.70 -4.21
N ALA A 189 -10.01 7.43 -4.07
CA ALA A 189 -10.02 8.89 -4.01
C ALA A 189 -9.14 9.40 -2.85
N GLY A 190 -9.24 8.78 -1.66
CA GLY A 190 -8.38 9.10 -0.52
C GLY A 190 -6.90 8.77 -0.78
N MET A 191 -6.60 7.68 -1.47
CA MET A 191 -5.22 7.34 -1.83
C MET A 191 -4.64 8.32 -2.87
N SER A 192 -5.41 8.75 -3.86
CA SER A 192 -5.03 9.81 -4.80
C SER A 192 -4.83 11.15 -4.06
N GLN A 193 -5.73 11.50 -3.15
CA GLN A 193 -5.58 12.69 -2.31
C GLN A 193 -4.34 12.60 -1.41
N SER A 194 -3.97 11.40 -0.93
CA SER A 194 -2.75 11.19 -0.15
C SER A 194 -1.50 11.58 -0.93
N ALA A 195 -1.41 11.21 -2.21
CA ALA A 195 -0.31 11.59 -3.09
C ALA A 195 -0.21 13.11 -3.32
N LYS A 196 -1.36 13.78 -3.42
CA LYS A 196 -1.43 15.23 -3.72
C LYS A 196 -1.12 16.10 -2.51
N GLN A 197 -1.70 15.81 -1.34
CA GLN A 197 -1.66 16.69 -0.17
C GLN A 197 -1.64 15.97 1.19
N GLY A 198 -1.71 14.63 1.20
CA GLY A 198 -1.73 13.83 2.44
C GLY A 198 -0.36 13.35 2.87
N THR A 199 -0.34 12.22 3.57
CA THR A 199 0.90 11.61 4.10
C THR A 199 1.84 11.09 3.00
N GLY A 200 1.33 10.88 1.79
CA GLY A 200 2.09 10.44 0.62
C GLY A 200 2.54 11.57 -0.32
N ALA A 201 2.30 12.84 0.03
CA ALA A 201 2.50 13.98 -0.88
C ALA A 201 3.93 14.14 -1.43
N ALA A 202 4.93 13.53 -0.79
CA ALA A 202 6.28 13.52 -1.30
C ALA A 202 6.44 12.68 -2.58
N VAL A 203 5.54 11.72 -2.84
CA VAL A 203 5.56 10.90 -4.06
C VAL A 203 5.29 11.76 -5.28
N ASP A 204 4.12 12.40 -5.36
CA ASP A 204 3.76 13.23 -6.52
C ASP A 204 4.74 14.38 -6.75
N ARG A 205 5.30 14.98 -5.67
CA ARG A 205 6.34 16.00 -5.80
C ARG A 205 7.65 15.50 -6.40
N SER A 206 7.91 14.21 -6.36
CA SER A 206 9.11 13.58 -6.92
C SER A 206 8.94 13.13 -8.36
N LEU A 207 7.69 12.95 -8.82
CA LEU A 207 7.37 12.45 -10.15
C LEU A 207 7.30 13.59 -11.17
N PRO A 208 7.78 13.37 -12.40
CA PRO A 208 7.63 14.36 -13.49
C PRO A 208 6.16 14.53 -13.90
N PHE A 209 5.36 13.47 -13.78
CA PHE A 209 3.92 13.46 -14.04
C PHE A 209 3.19 12.91 -12.81
N PRO A 210 2.74 13.79 -11.88
CA PRO A 210 2.07 13.39 -10.66
C PRO A 210 0.73 12.70 -10.92
N ASP A 211 0.68 11.40 -10.73
CA ASP A 211 -0.53 10.58 -10.93
C ASP A 211 -0.43 9.25 -10.14
N ALA A 212 -0.36 9.34 -8.80
CA ALA A 212 -0.18 8.17 -7.96
C ALA A 212 -1.33 7.92 -6.98
N LEU A 213 -1.58 6.64 -6.68
CA LEU A 213 -2.32 6.18 -5.51
C LEU A 213 -1.30 5.86 -4.41
N VAL A 214 -1.42 6.50 -3.25
CA VAL A 214 -0.47 6.32 -2.15
C VAL A 214 -1.16 5.99 -0.84
N LYS A 215 -0.66 4.96 -0.16
CA LYS A 215 -0.99 4.71 1.25
C LYS A 215 0.28 4.57 2.07
N THR A 216 0.35 5.29 3.18
CA THR A 216 1.46 5.19 4.13
C THR A 216 1.08 4.42 5.38
N GLY A 217 2.07 3.78 6.00
CA GLY A 217 1.98 3.12 7.28
C GLY A 217 3.15 3.49 8.18
N THR A 218 2.96 3.37 9.48
CA THR A 218 4.03 3.39 10.47
C THR A 218 3.70 2.32 11.50
N ALA A 219 4.64 1.44 11.79
CA ALA A 219 4.48 0.37 12.77
C ALA A 219 5.75 0.23 13.59
N SER A 220 5.66 -0.47 14.72
CA SER A 220 6.86 -0.78 15.50
C SER A 220 7.77 -1.73 14.72
N CYS A 221 9.06 -1.48 14.78
CA CYS A 221 10.07 -2.36 14.23
C CYS A 221 10.13 -3.66 15.06
N THR A 222 10.07 -4.83 14.40
CA THR A 222 10.05 -6.13 15.07
C THR A 222 11.43 -6.76 15.25
N HIS A 223 12.48 -6.22 14.63
CA HIS A 223 13.83 -6.79 14.62
C HIS A 223 14.89 -5.89 15.26
N ALA A 224 14.57 -4.62 15.51
CA ALA A 224 15.43 -3.69 16.25
C ALA A 224 14.58 -2.59 16.88
N HIS A 225 15.04 -2.03 18.01
CA HIS A 225 14.38 -0.89 18.63
C HIS A 225 14.73 0.42 17.88
N HIS A 226 14.00 0.72 16.82
CA HIS A 226 14.08 2.00 16.12
C HIS A 226 12.84 2.84 16.41
N ALA A 227 13.03 4.06 16.88
CA ALA A 227 11.94 5.03 17.05
C ALA A 227 11.87 5.94 15.81
N PRO A 228 10.71 6.20 15.24
CA PRO A 228 9.36 5.83 15.68
C PRO A 228 8.91 4.40 15.28
N GLY A 229 9.77 3.61 14.65
CA GLY A 229 9.48 2.28 14.12
C GLY A 229 9.78 2.18 12.64
N ASP A 230 9.07 1.34 11.90
CA ASP A 230 9.21 1.19 10.46
C ASP A 230 8.19 2.05 9.72
N GLY A 231 8.67 2.90 8.83
CA GLY A 231 7.81 3.62 7.88
C GLY A 231 7.58 2.80 6.63
N PHE A 232 6.32 2.76 6.17
CA PHE A 232 5.91 2.10 4.95
C PHE A 232 5.26 3.09 3.98
N ALA A 233 5.53 2.93 2.68
CA ALA A 233 4.82 3.59 1.62
C ALA A 233 4.48 2.57 0.53
N LEU A 234 3.19 2.42 0.22
CA LEU A 234 2.69 1.67 -0.91
C LEU A 234 2.20 2.67 -1.95
N VAL A 235 2.76 2.56 -3.15
CA VAL A 235 2.50 3.46 -4.28
C VAL A 235 2.10 2.63 -5.48
N MET A 236 1.03 3.05 -6.15
CA MET A 236 0.61 2.50 -7.45
C MET A 236 0.45 3.64 -8.44
N LEU A 237 0.91 3.45 -9.67
CA LEU A 237 0.77 4.43 -10.74
C LEU A 237 0.65 3.77 -12.12
N PRO A 238 -0.03 4.45 -13.08
CA PRO A 238 -0.90 5.63 -12.89
C PRO A 238 -2.19 5.31 -12.09
N VAL A 239 -2.93 6.33 -11.69
CA VAL A 239 -4.15 6.19 -10.85
C VAL A 239 -5.22 5.32 -11.52
N ASP A 240 -5.50 5.56 -12.82
CA ASP A 240 -6.63 4.91 -13.49
C ASP A 240 -6.37 3.46 -13.84
N ALA A 241 -5.14 3.12 -14.26
CA ALA A 241 -4.74 1.78 -14.66
C ALA A 241 -3.30 1.48 -14.21
N PRO A 242 -3.07 1.19 -12.93
CA PRO A 242 -1.74 0.95 -12.41
C PRO A 242 -0.96 -0.08 -13.21
N GLN A 243 0.26 0.28 -13.60
CA GLN A 243 1.22 -0.58 -14.29
C GLN A 243 2.25 -1.13 -13.31
N ILE A 244 2.56 -0.35 -12.28
CA ILE A 244 3.50 -0.75 -11.24
C ILE A 244 2.92 -0.50 -9.84
N LEU A 245 3.32 -1.35 -8.90
CA LEU A 245 3.15 -1.18 -7.47
C LEU A 245 4.53 -1.23 -6.83
N LEU A 246 4.84 -0.22 -6.03
CA LEU A 246 6.05 -0.16 -5.21
C LEU A 246 5.66 -0.11 -3.73
N LEU A 247 6.09 -1.11 -2.95
CA LEU A 247 6.06 -1.07 -1.49
C LEU A 247 7.48 -0.84 -0.97
N VAL A 248 7.65 0.22 -0.18
CA VAL A 248 8.92 0.55 0.48
C VAL A 248 8.74 0.48 1.99
N ARG A 249 9.72 -0.11 2.68
CA ARG A 249 9.93 0.00 4.13
C ARG A 249 11.22 0.75 4.38
N VAL A 250 11.20 1.65 5.34
CA VAL A 250 12.40 2.35 5.84
C VAL A 250 12.42 2.28 7.36
N HIS A 251 13.52 1.76 7.93
CA HIS A 251 13.69 1.65 9.38
C HIS A 251 13.91 3.03 10.03
N GLY A 252 13.36 3.22 11.22
CA GLY A 252 13.61 4.40 12.05
C GLY A 252 12.93 5.69 11.56
N VAL A 253 11.96 5.61 10.64
CA VAL A 253 11.26 6.78 10.10
C VAL A 253 9.74 6.59 10.06
N PRO A 254 8.95 7.68 10.05
CA PRO A 254 7.51 7.57 9.81
C PRO A 254 7.19 7.33 8.34
N GLY A 255 5.98 6.84 8.05
CA GLY A 255 5.51 6.52 6.71
C GLY A 255 5.62 7.67 5.69
N ALA A 256 5.50 8.93 6.13
CA ALA A 256 5.67 10.09 5.24
C ALA A 256 7.11 10.22 4.70
N GLN A 257 8.12 9.81 5.47
CA GLN A 257 9.51 9.77 5.00
C GLN A 257 9.75 8.55 4.11
N ALA A 258 9.13 7.41 4.40
CA ALA A 258 9.15 6.27 3.47
C ALA A 258 8.51 6.64 2.11
N ALA A 259 7.46 7.46 2.10
CA ALA A 259 6.85 7.98 0.87
C ALA A 259 7.81 8.89 0.08
N GLN A 260 8.67 9.67 0.75
CA GLN A 260 9.71 10.45 0.08
C GLN A 260 10.72 9.54 -0.62
N VAL A 261 11.17 8.48 0.07
CA VAL A 261 12.09 7.48 -0.54
C VAL A 261 11.41 6.80 -1.73
N ALA A 262 10.15 6.37 -1.58
CA ALA A 262 9.40 5.73 -2.66
C ALA A 262 9.28 6.65 -3.90
N GLY A 263 8.96 7.92 -3.72
CA GLY A 263 8.88 8.90 -4.81
C GLY A 263 10.23 9.10 -5.52
N GLN A 264 11.32 9.17 -4.76
CA GLN A 264 12.68 9.24 -5.33
C GLN A 264 13.04 7.97 -6.12
N MET A 265 12.69 6.77 -5.61
CA MET A 265 12.92 5.50 -6.30
C MET A 265 12.16 5.48 -7.65
N LEU A 266 10.89 5.85 -7.65
CA LEU A 266 10.07 5.91 -8.87
C LEU A 266 10.61 6.92 -9.88
N SER A 267 10.97 8.12 -9.45
CA SER A 267 11.60 9.14 -10.31
C SER A 267 12.91 8.66 -10.95
N ARG A 268 13.64 7.73 -10.34
CA ARG A 268 14.83 7.11 -10.92
C ARG A 268 14.50 6.07 -11.97
N LEU A 269 13.39 5.35 -11.80
CA LEU A 269 12.95 4.32 -12.75
C LEU A 269 12.33 4.91 -14.02
N GLU A 270 11.86 6.16 -13.98
CA GLU A 270 11.28 6.86 -15.14
C GLU A 270 12.33 7.58 -16.02
N ARG A 271 13.58 7.63 -15.59
CA ARG A 271 14.71 8.24 -16.34
C ARG A 271 15.47 7.20 -17.16
#